data_e6f6c5aa3f2f174cda00550a18ab50a9
#
_entry.id   e6f6c5aa3f2f174cda00550a18ab50a9
#
_cell.length_a   1.000
_cell.length_b   1.000
_cell.length_c   1.000
_cell.angle_alpha   90.00
_cell.angle_beta   90.00
_cell.angle_gamma   90.00
#
_symmetry.space_group_name_H-M   'P 1'
#
loop_
_entity.id
_entity.type
_entity.pdbx_description
1 polymer ?
#
loop_
_entity_poly.entity_id
_entity_poly.type
_entity_poly.pdbx_seq_one_letter_code
_entity_poly.pdbx_strand_id
1 'polypeptide(L)'
;MYDLLKKQKLKEFIGDNAKVLMLTEGEKLISFCTFADKDNIQPTELMPWIGWVYTFPDYRGHRYAGKLLRYAEILAKTDGIQCTYISTNDNGLYEKYGYKFLKIMQDVNGEDSRVYVKYL
;
A
#
# COMPACT_ATOMS: atom_id res chain seq x y z
N MET A 1 10.82 -25.95 -8.45
CA MET A 1 11.76 -25.90 -8.80
C MET A 1 12.07 -24.76 -9.48
N TYR A 2 11.47 -24.51 -10.43
CA TYR A 2 11.64 -23.30 -11.01
C TYR A 2 11.40 -22.18 -10.06
N ASP A 3 10.78 -22.44 -8.96
CA ASP A 3 10.58 -21.43 -7.96
C ASP A 3 11.89 -20.93 -7.38
N LEU A 4 12.92 -21.75 -7.41
CA LEU A 4 14.22 -21.32 -6.94
C LEU A 4 14.81 -20.25 -7.87
N LEU A 5 14.43 -20.26 -9.14
CA LEU A 5 14.91 -19.30 -10.12
C LEU A 5 14.05 -18.07 -10.20
N LYS A 6 12.74 -18.20 -9.91
CA LYS A 6 11.77 -17.13 -10.00
C LYS A 6 11.26 -16.70 -8.66
N LYS A 7 12.09 -16.83 -7.65
CA LYS A 7 11.69 -16.54 -6.29
C LYS A 7 11.31 -15.07 -6.13
N GLN A 8 10.10 -14.84 -5.64
CA GLN A 8 9.63 -13.50 -5.34
C GLN A 8 10.14 -13.08 -3.99
N LYS A 9 10.46 -11.80 -3.85
CA LYS A 9 10.93 -11.23 -2.60
C LYS A 9 10.20 -9.94 -2.30
N LEU A 10 9.90 -9.74 -1.03
CA LEU A 10 9.37 -8.49 -0.51
C LEU A 10 10.54 -7.73 0.09
N LYS A 11 10.73 -6.50 -0.34
CA LYS A 11 11.83 -5.63 0.10
C LYS A 11 11.29 -4.29 0.53
N GLU A 12 12.04 -3.59 1.38
CA GLU A 12 11.70 -2.24 1.74
C GLU A 12 12.90 -1.31 1.64
N PHE A 13 12.64 -0.08 1.20
CA PHE A 13 13.59 1.00 1.27
C PHE A 13 13.09 2.00 2.29
N ILE A 14 13.96 2.41 3.18
CA ILE A 14 13.60 3.37 4.22
C ILE A 14 14.12 4.74 3.81
N GLY A 15 13.20 5.67 3.59
CA GLY A 15 13.53 7.06 3.38
C GLY A 15 13.31 7.88 4.64
N ASP A 16 13.40 9.20 4.54
CA ASP A 16 13.30 10.08 5.71
C ASP A 16 11.94 10.00 6.40
N ASN A 17 10.87 9.97 5.62
CA ASN A 17 9.50 10.00 6.16
C ASN A 17 8.62 8.89 5.63
N ALA A 18 9.19 7.98 4.84
CA ALA A 18 8.40 6.97 4.18
C ALA A 18 9.24 5.75 3.87
N LYS A 19 8.57 4.61 3.75
CA LYS A 19 9.18 3.39 3.21
C LYS A 19 8.60 3.15 1.83
N VAL A 20 9.41 2.61 0.94
CA VAL A 20 8.92 2.08 -0.33
C VAL A 20 8.98 0.57 -0.22
N LEU A 21 7.83 -0.07 -0.38
CA LEU A 21 7.73 -1.52 -0.32
C LEU A 21 7.69 -2.06 -1.73
N MET A 22 8.43 -3.12 -1.98
CA MET A 22 8.56 -3.67 -3.32
C MET A 22 8.41 -5.18 -3.31
N LEU A 23 7.74 -5.68 -4.36
CA LEU A 23 7.72 -7.09 -4.68
C LEU A 23 8.58 -7.30 -5.91
N THR A 24 9.56 -8.16 -5.82
CA THR A 24 10.48 -8.43 -6.93
C THR A 24 10.50 -9.90 -7.28
N GLU A 25 10.89 -10.21 -8.52
CA GLU A 25 11.10 -11.57 -8.96
C GLU A 25 12.43 -11.57 -9.71
N GLY A 26 13.45 -12.18 -9.10
CA GLY A 26 14.81 -12.01 -9.59
C GLY A 26 15.22 -10.56 -9.47
N GLU A 27 15.68 -9.95 -10.56
CA GLU A 27 16.05 -8.55 -10.59
C GLU A 27 14.91 -7.64 -11.09
N LYS A 28 13.73 -8.22 -11.36
CA LYS A 28 12.61 -7.46 -11.90
C LYS A 28 11.71 -6.96 -10.81
N LEU A 29 11.35 -5.68 -10.89
CA LEU A 29 10.35 -5.09 -10.01
C LEU A 29 8.97 -5.43 -10.55
N ILE A 30 8.15 -6.06 -9.72
CA ILE A 30 6.80 -6.48 -10.09
C ILE A 30 5.76 -5.45 -9.66
N SER A 31 5.87 -4.99 -8.42
CA SER A 31 4.88 -4.12 -7.83
C SER A 31 5.53 -3.33 -6.69
N PHE A 32 5.00 -2.15 -6.41
CA PHE A 32 5.50 -1.33 -5.29
C PHE A 32 4.38 -0.49 -4.71
N CYS A 33 4.62 0.01 -3.51
CA CYS A 33 3.77 1.00 -2.87
C CYS A 33 4.59 1.80 -1.87
N THR A 34 4.02 2.88 -1.38
CA THR A 34 4.63 3.65 -0.28
C THR A 34 3.92 3.32 1.02
N PHE A 35 4.64 3.44 2.12
CA PHE A 35 4.10 3.25 3.47
C PHE A 35 4.68 4.37 4.33
N ALA A 36 3.86 5.32 4.73
CA ALA A 36 4.32 6.56 5.33
C ALA A 36 3.30 7.12 6.32
N ASP A 37 3.78 8.02 7.17
CA ASP A 37 2.89 8.74 8.09
C ASP A 37 2.01 9.75 7.36
N LYS A 38 2.42 10.19 6.19
CA LYS A 38 1.70 11.18 5.39
C LYS A 38 1.52 10.65 3.96
N ASP A 39 0.45 11.09 3.33
CA ASP A 39 0.19 10.77 1.93
C ASP A 39 -0.33 12.02 1.23
N ASN A 40 -1.00 11.85 0.10
CA ASN A 40 -1.52 12.94 -0.73
C ASN A 40 -2.79 13.56 -0.15
N ILE A 41 -2.90 13.61 1.16
CA ILE A 41 -4.05 14.15 1.90
C ILE A 41 -3.57 15.36 2.69
N GLN A 42 -4.42 16.38 2.83
CA GLN A 42 -4.11 17.52 3.68
C GLN A 42 -3.82 17.06 5.10
N PRO A 43 -3.05 17.83 5.87
CA PRO A 43 -2.61 17.40 7.19
C PRO A 43 -3.72 16.80 8.04
N THR A 44 -3.44 15.65 8.63
CA THR A 44 -4.40 14.89 9.43
C THR A 44 -3.63 14.10 10.48
N GLU A 45 -4.33 13.69 11.53
CA GLU A 45 -3.75 12.82 12.54
C GLU A 45 -3.83 11.35 12.14
N LEU A 46 -4.56 11.04 11.08
CA LEU A 46 -4.66 9.66 10.61
C LEU A 46 -3.32 9.21 10.03
N MET A 47 -2.87 8.06 10.44
CA MET A 47 -1.61 7.46 9.96
C MET A 47 -1.53 6.00 10.41
N PRO A 48 -0.73 5.15 9.77
CA PRO A 48 0.04 5.41 8.56
C PRO A 48 -0.76 5.22 7.28
N TRP A 49 -0.22 5.69 6.18
CA TRP A 49 -0.85 5.63 4.87
C TRP A 49 -0.11 4.68 3.94
N ILE A 50 -0.87 3.89 3.19
CA ILE A 50 -0.33 3.11 2.08
C ILE A 50 -0.74 3.85 0.81
N GLY A 51 0.23 4.19 -0.02
CA GLY A 51 -0.02 4.96 -1.22
C GLY A 51 0.76 4.45 -2.42
N TRP A 52 0.47 5.03 -3.58
CA TRP A 52 1.17 4.72 -4.83
C TRP A 52 1.25 3.22 -5.12
N VAL A 53 0.17 2.49 -4.85
CA VAL A 53 0.13 1.05 -5.11
C VAL A 53 0.11 0.84 -6.61
N TYR A 54 1.13 0.19 -7.14
CA TYR A 54 1.26 -0.02 -8.57
C TYR A 54 1.83 -1.41 -8.87
N THR A 55 1.25 -2.06 -9.85
CA THR A 55 1.75 -3.33 -10.39
C THR A 55 2.03 -3.14 -11.87
N PHE A 56 3.23 -3.52 -12.31
CA PHE A 56 3.59 -3.39 -13.71
C PHE A 56 2.68 -4.24 -14.59
N PRO A 57 2.34 -3.76 -15.80
CA PRO A 57 1.34 -4.42 -16.64
C PRO A 57 1.51 -5.92 -16.86
N ASP A 58 2.75 -6.37 -17.03
CA ASP A 58 3.01 -7.79 -17.30
C ASP A 58 2.68 -8.69 -16.12
N TYR A 59 2.46 -8.12 -14.95
CA TYR A 59 2.23 -8.88 -13.73
C TYR A 59 0.85 -8.66 -13.14
N ARG A 60 -0.02 -7.94 -13.82
CA ARG A 60 -1.38 -7.68 -13.34
C ARG A 60 -2.23 -8.94 -13.40
N GLY A 61 -3.28 -8.98 -12.58
CA GLY A 61 -4.20 -10.11 -12.56
C GLY A 61 -3.79 -11.23 -11.61
N HIS A 62 -2.70 -11.06 -10.85
CA HIS A 62 -2.20 -12.06 -9.90
C HIS A 62 -2.34 -11.63 -8.44
N ARG A 63 -3.03 -10.53 -8.17
CA ARG A 63 -3.21 -9.99 -6.82
C ARG A 63 -1.91 -9.64 -6.12
N TYR A 64 -0.90 -9.22 -6.86
CA TYR A 64 0.37 -8.84 -6.27
C TYR A 64 0.25 -7.59 -5.39
N ALA A 65 -0.66 -6.68 -5.72
CA ALA A 65 -0.95 -5.54 -4.85
C ALA A 65 -1.39 -6.01 -3.47
N GLY A 66 -2.18 -7.08 -3.40
CA GLY A 66 -2.60 -7.67 -2.13
C GLY A 66 -1.44 -8.17 -1.29
N LYS A 67 -0.40 -8.71 -1.92
CA LYS A 67 0.81 -9.13 -1.21
C LYS A 67 1.54 -7.94 -0.57
N LEU A 68 1.61 -6.82 -1.30
CA LEU A 68 2.21 -5.60 -0.77
C LEU A 68 1.41 -5.02 0.38
N LEU A 69 0.09 -4.96 0.23
CA LEU A 69 -0.79 -4.49 1.31
C LEU A 69 -0.60 -5.33 2.55
N ARG A 70 -0.56 -6.64 2.39
CA ARG A 70 -0.34 -7.55 3.50
C ARG A 70 1.01 -7.32 4.16
N TYR A 71 2.04 -7.09 3.38
CA TYR A 71 3.37 -6.80 3.89
C TYR A 71 3.37 -5.52 4.73
N ALA A 72 2.76 -4.46 4.21
CA ALA A 72 2.63 -3.20 4.94
C ALA A 72 1.88 -3.39 6.25
N GLU A 73 0.81 -4.17 6.21
CA GLU A 73 0.00 -4.46 7.40
C GLU A 73 0.79 -5.23 8.46
N ILE A 74 1.61 -6.17 8.04
CA ILE A 74 2.46 -6.93 8.96
C ILE A 74 3.49 -6.01 9.60
N LEU A 75 4.12 -5.13 8.83
CA LEU A 75 5.07 -4.15 9.35
C LEU A 75 4.39 -3.23 10.37
N ALA A 76 3.21 -2.75 10.04
CA ALA A 76 2.44 -1.88 10.93
C ALA A 76 2.10 -2.59 12.23
N LYS A 77 1.62 -3.81 12.13
CA LYS A 77 1.23 -4.59 13.30
C LYS A 77 2.42 -4.90 14.20
N THR A 78 3.57 -5.16 13.61
CA THR A 78 4.81 -5.40 14.34
C THR A 78 5.21 -4.17 15.18
N ASP A 79 4.91 -2.97 14.66
CA ASP A 79 5.19 -1.72 15.37
C ASP A 79 4.07 -1.30 16.32
N GLY A 80 3.07 -2.15 16.54
CA GLY A 80 1.96 -1.85 17.45
C GLY A 80 0.89 -0.97 16.84
N ILE A 81 0.91 -0.75 15.55
CA ILE A 81 -0.08 0.06 14.84
C ILE A 81 -1.36 -0.76 14.64
N GLN A 82 -2.51 -0.14 14.87
CA GLN A 82 -3.79 -0.85 14.89
C GLN A 82 -4.61 -0.72 13.62
N CYS A 83 -4.24 0.16 12.72
CA CYS A 83 -4.95 0.32 11.44
C CYS A 83 -4.07 1.00 10.41
N THR A 84 -4.44 0.83 9.14
CA THR A 84 -3.77 1.48 8.02
C THR A 84 -4.80 2.18 7.17
N TYR A 85 -4.39 3.25 6.46
CA TYR A 85 -5.27 4.08 5.65
C TYR A 85 -4.81 4.10 4.20
N ILE A 86 -5.78 4.21 3.28
CA ILE A 86 -5.52 4.37 1.86
C ILE A 86 -6.40 5.49 1.34
N SER A 87 -5.80 6.42 0.59
CA SER A 87 -6.51 7.46 -0.14
C SER A 87 -6.56 7.06 -1.61
N THR A 88 -7.76 6.94 -2.18
CA THR A 88 -7.92 6.54 -3.57
C THR A 88 -9.28 6.94 -4.08
N ASN A 89 -9.38 7.15 -5.39
CA ASN A 89 -10.68 7.34 -6.04
C ASN A 89 -11.17 6.06 -6.72
N ASP A 90 -10.38 4.97 -6.63
CA ASP A 90 -10.81 3.68 -7.12
C ASP A 90 -11.88 3.10 -6.20
N ASN A 91 -12.99 2.68 -6.76
CA ASN A 91 -14.11 2.15 -6.01
C ASN A 91 -14.14 0.64 -6.15
N GLY A 92 -14.16 -0.06 -5.02
CA GLY A 92 -14.25 -1.52 -5.01
C GLY A 92 -12.91 -2.25 -5.05
N LEU A 93 -11.82 -1.56 -5.34
CA LEU A 93 -10.52 -2.23 -5.45
C LEU A 93 -9.99 -2.70 -4.10
N TYR A 94 -10.00 -1.84 -3.11
CA TYR A 94 -9.40 -2.16 -1.81
C TYR A 94 -10.35 -2.87 -0.86
N GLU A 95 -11.65 -2.82 -1.12
CA GLU A 95 -12.63 -3.52 -0.30
C GLU A 95 -12.38 -5.04 -0.30
N LYS A 96 -11.93 -5.58 -1.42
CA LYS A 96 -11.62 -7.01 -1.50
C LYS A 96 -10.41 -7.41 -0.66
N TYR A 97 -9.63 -6.45 -0.19
CA TYR A 97 -8.49 -6.69 0.69
C TYR A 97 -8.82 -6.35 2.15
N GLY A 98 -10.07 -6.09 2.46
CA GLY A 98 -10.52 -5.84 3.82
C GLY A 98 -10.60 -4.38 4.22
N TYR A 99 -10.39 -3.46 3.30
CA TYR A 99 -10.50 -2.04 3.57
C TYR A 99 -11.96 -1.59 3.49
N LYS A 100 -12.33 -0.67 4.36
CA LYS A 100 -13.69 -0.12 4.42
C LYS A 100 -13.63 1.38 4.17
N PHE A 101 -14.64 1.89 3.49
CA PHE A 101 -14.76 3.33 3.28
C PHE A 101 -14.93 4.02 4.64
N LEU A 102 -14.11 5.02 4.88
CA LEU A 102 -14.15 5.81 6.12
C LEU A 102 -14.86 7.14 5.88
N LYS A 103 -14.35 7.95 4.98
CA LYS A 103 -14.91 9.28 4.70
C LYS A 103 -14.23 9.90 3.48
N ILE A 104 -14.78 11.04 3.04
CA ILE A 104 -14.14 11.88 2.03
C ILE A 104 -13.24 12.87 2.75
N MET A 105 -12.01 13.02 2.28
CA MET A 105 -11.08 14.04 2.77
C MET A 105 -10.53 14.81 1.59
N GLN A 106 -9.95 15.98 1.86
CA GLN A 106 -9.35 16.79 0.80
C GLN A 106 -7.91 16.34 0.59
N ASP A 107 -7.51 16.18 -0.67
CA ASP A 107 -6.11 15.94 -0.99
C ASP A 107 -5.33 17.25 -0.93
N VAL A 108 -4.01 17.19 -1.20
CA VAL A 108 -3.13 18.36 -1.11
C VAL A 108 -3.48 19.45 -2.12
N ASN A 109 -4.26 19.13 -3.13
CA ASN A 109 -4.72 20.10 -4.14
C ASN A 109 -6.11 20.62 -3.83
N GLY A 110 -6.72 20.24 -2.71
CA GLY A 110 -8.06 20.65 -2.34
C GLY A 110 -9.18 19.88 -3.01
N GLU A 111 -8.85 18.76 -3.66
CA GLU A 111 -9.83 17.92 -4.31
C GLU A 111 -10.29 16.79 -3.39
N ASP A 112 -11.54 16.35 -3.56
CA ASP A 112 -12.09 15.28 -2.75
C ASP A 112 -11.38 13.95 -3.05
N SER A 113 -11.04 13.22 -2.01
CA SER A 113 -10.49 11.89 -2.12
C SER A 113 -11.18 10.95 -1.13
N ARG A 114 -11.44 9.73 -1.58
CA ARG A 114 -12.04 8.72 -0.72
C ARG A 114 -10.96 8.12 0.16
N VAL A 115 -11.24 8.03 1.45
CA VAL A 115 -10.30 7.45 2.42
C VAL A 115 -10.87 6.13 2.94
N TYR A 116 -10.04 5.12 2.91
CA TYR A 116 -10.38 3.78 3.37
C TYR A 116 -9.51 3.40 4.56
N VAL A 117 -10.02 2.54 5.42
CA VAL A 117 -9.31 2.10 6.62
C VAL A 117 -9.42 0.59 6.76
N LYS A 118 -8.36 -0.02 7.28
CA LYS A 118 -8.38 -1.43 7.67
C LYS A 118 -7.83 -1.54 9.08
N TYR A 119 -8.60 -2.17 9.96
CA TYR A 119 -8.15 -2.46 11.34
C TYR A 119 -7.41 -3.79 11.35
N LEU A 120 -6.29 -3.80 12.01
CA LEU A 120 -5.36 -4.94 12.01
C LEU A 120 -5.54 -5.86 13.21
#